data_1272903f9d8a06ed63f660f77c2d3cbe
#
_entry.id   1272903f9d8a06ed63f660f77c2d3cbe
#
_cell.length_a   1.000
_cell.length_b   1.000
_cell.length_c   1.000
_cell.angle_alpha   90.00
_cell.angle_beta   90.00
_cell.angle_gamma   90.00
#
_symmetry.space_group_name_H-M   'P 1'
#
loop_
_entity.id
_entity.type
_entity.pdbx_description
1 polymer ?
#
loop_
_entity_poly.entity_id
_entity_poly.type
_entity_poly.pdbx_seq_one_letter_code
_entity_poly.pdbx_strand_id
1 'polypeptide(L)'
;ELFGVEVECDTSSYEYYISSSSQLKNDKTRQWLLNSFTVSNMIEAGRNMKDRILFEEIPEGTEYLQTVIDAMQRKKELKIDYKPFNGHQSIFHLQPYAMKVYHQRWYVVGYLKEQEGIRNIALDRILEMELTDDSFILPNDFDAEEYYAHTVGIFVNDKLKPQKVVVRVFGVHVEYMRSLPLHFSQQEIKTEHKEYSDFEYQLCLTPELTSQLLAMGEKIEVMEPIGLREEIRKRLFAAINRYK
;
A
#
# COMPACT_ATOMS: atom_id res chain seq x y z
N GLU A 1 -6.97 21.88 -14.51
CA GLU A 1 -7.36 20.44 -14.73
C GLU A 1 -6.51 19.54 -13.85
N LEU A 2 -6.93 19.37 -12.61
CA LEU A 2 -6.36 18.32 -11.74
C LEU A 2 -7.08 17.01 -12.11
N PHE A 3 -6.33 16.00 -12.55
CA PHE A 3 -6.80 14.64 -12.86
C PHE A 3 -7.68 14.45 -14.11
N GLY A 4 -7.72 15.40 -15.07
CA GLY A 4 -8.54 15.28 -16.28
C GLY A 4 -10.05 15.23 -16.00
N VAL A 5 -10.46 15.83 -14.90
CA VAL A 5 -11.86 15.96 -14.49
C VAL A 5 -12.31 17.39 -14.70
N GLU A 6 -13.40 17.58 -15.42
CA GLU A 6 -14.06 18.88 -15.51
C GLU A 6 -14.96 19.07 -14.31
N VAL A 7 -14.64 20.10 -13.51
CA VAL A 7 -15.44 20.50 -12.36
C VAL A 7 -16.18 21.76 -12.74
N GLU A 8 -17.49 21.73 -12.68
CA GLU A 8 -18.36 22.89 -12.88
C GLU A 8 -18.87 23.39 -11.53
N CYS A 9 -19.07 24.69 -11.43
CA CYS A 9 -19.65 25.34 -10.27
C CYS A 9 -21.05 25.81 -10.60
N ASP A 10 -22.04 25.36 -9.85
CA ASP A 10 -23.36 25.99 -9.85
C ASP A 10 -23.26 27.31 -9.08
N THR A 11 -23.31 28.41 -9.82
CA THR A 11 -23.19 29.75 -9.24
C THR A 11 -24.39 30.18 -8.39
N SER A 12 -25.49 29.42 -8.42
CA SER A 12 -26.70 29.70 -7.62
C SER A 12 -26.65 29.07 -6.25
N SER A 13 -26.06 27.87 -6.15
CA SER A 13 -25.87 27.13 -4.88
C SER A 13 -24.43 27.17 -4.35
N TYR A 14 -23.47 27.65 -5.17
CA TYR A 14 -22.03 27.57 -4.93
C TYR A 14 -21.54 26.12 -4.74
N GLU A 15 -22.25 25.16 -5.31
CA GLU A 15 -21.85 23.76 -5.28
C GLU A 15 -21.00 23.42 -6.51
N TYR A 16 -19.92 22.67 -6.28
CA TYR A 16 -19.07 22.14 -7.34
C TYR A 16 -19.49 20.72 -7.67
N TYR A 17 -19.69 20.41 -8.94
CA TYR A 17 -20.02 19.06 -9.40
C TYR A 17 -19.16 18.66 -10.59
N ILE A 18 -19.02 17.35 -10.77
CA ILE A 18 -18.22 16.79 -11.86
C ILE A 18 -19.13 16.59 -13.07
N SER A 19 -18.85 17.34 -14.16
CA SER A 19 -19.69 17.33 -15.36
C SER A 19 -19.46 16.13 -16.29
N SER A 20 -18.34 15.43 -16.18
CA SER A 20 -18.07 14.23 -16.99
C SER A 20 -17.61 13.02 -16.17
N SER A 21 -18.48 12.02 -16.05
CA SER A 21 -18.21 10.80 -15.26
C SER A 21 -17.72 9.59 -16.09
N SER A 22 -17.70 9.69 -17.43
CA SER A 22 -17.45 8.52 -18.29
C SER A 22 -16.02 8.00 -18.28
N GLN A 23 -15.02 8.83 -17.96
CA GLN A 23 -13.62 8.42 -17.86
C GLN A 23 -13.19 7.99 -16.45
N LEU A 24 -14.04 8.23 -15.43
CA LEU A 24 -13.74 7.99 -14.02
C LEU A 24 -13.89 6.53 -13.59
N LYS A 25 -14.63 5.74 -14.37
CA LYS A 25 -15.01 4.36 -13.95
C LYS A 25 -13.85 3.37 -13.90
N ASN A 26 -12.72 3.65 -14.51
CA ASN A 26 -11.60 2.70 -14.64
C ASN A 26 -10.34 3.06 -13.84
N ASP A 27 -10.31 4.19 -13.15
CA ASP A 27 -9.12 4.61 -12.38
C ASP A 27 -9.40 4.51 -10.87
N LYS A 28 -8.84 3.48 -10.25
CA LYS A 28 -9.00 3.21 -8.80
C LYS A 28 -8.52 4.37 -7.94
N THR A 29 -7.46 5.06 -8.34
CA THR A 29 -6.89 6.20 -7.61
C THR A 29 -7.84 7.39 -7.65
N ARG A 30 -8.40 7.68 -8.83
CA ARG A 30 -9.40 8.74 -8.99
C ARG A 30 -10.67 8.45 -8.20
N GLN A 31 -11.13 7.21 -8.23
CA GLN A 31 -12.32 6.81 -7.48
C GLN A 31 -12.10 6.91 -5.97
N TRP A 32 -10.92 6.53 -5.50
CA TRP A 32 -10.55 6.71 -4.09
C TRP A 32 -10.49 8.18 -3.67
N LEU A 33 -9.86 9.05 -4.49
CA LEU A 33 -9.80 10.49 -4.25
C LEU A 33 -11.20 11.13 -4.24
N LEU A 34 -12.05 10.76 -5.20
CA LEU A 34 -13.43 11.24 -5.26
C LEU A 34 -14.24 10.80 -4.03
N ASN A 35 -14.11 9.55 -3.62
CA ASN A 35 -14.77 9.06 -2.42
C ASN A 35 -14.27 9.79 -1.18
N SER A 36 -12.96 10.00 -1.06
CA SER A 36 -12.35 10.74 0.05
C SER A 36 -12.81 12.21 0.08
N PHE A 37 -12.88 12.86 -1.08
CA PHE A 37 -13.35 14.24 -1.22
C PHE A 37 -14.84 14.36 -0.92
N THR A 38 -15.65 13.41 -1.41
CA THR A 38 -17.11 13.34 -1.14
C THR A 38 -17.36 13.16 0.35
N VAL A 39 -16.64 12.25 1.00
CA VAL A 39 -16.74 12.02 2.45
C VAL A 39 -16.31 13.27 3.22
N SER A 40 -15.21 13.93 2.82
CA SER A 40 -14.75 15.18 3.44
C SER A 40 -15.80 16.30 3.35
N ASN A 41 -16.40 16.49 2.16
CA ASN A 41 -17.46 17.48 1.96
C ASN A 41 -18.73 17.15 2.75
N MET A 42 -19.12 15.87 2.83
CA MET A 42 -20.25 15.42 3.64
C MET A 42 -20.03 15.68 5.13
N ILE A 43 -18.79 15.50 5.61
CA ILE A 43 -18.41 15.79 7.00
C ILE A 43 -18.44 17.30 7.26
N GLU A 44 -18.00 18.11 6.30
CA GLU A 44 -17.99 19.57 6.42
C GLU A 44 -19.41 20.16 6.39
N ALA A 45 -20.28 19.65 5.52
CA ALA A 45 -21.72 19.99 5.46
C ALA A 45 -22.46 19.53 6.73
N GLY A 46 -22.03 18.41 7.32
CA GLY A 46 -22.58 17.85 8.56
C GLY A 46 -21.76 18.22 9.80
N ARG A 47 -21.51 19.51 10.07
CA ARG A 47 -20.71 19.96 11.23
C ARG A 47 -21.09 19.31 12.57
N ASN A 48 -22.35 18.89 12.71
CA ASN A 48 -22.87 18.18 13.89
C ASN A 48 -22.59 16.67 13.90
N MET A 49 -21.86 16.12 12.90
CA MET A 49 -21.59 14.68 12.77
C MET A 49 -20.12 14.30 12.90
N LYS A 50 -19.23 15.26 13.16
CA LYS A 50 -17.78 14.99 13.29
C LYS A 50 -17.48 13.94 14.37
N ASP A 51 -18.25 13.91 15.44
CA ASP A 51 -18.09 12.96 16.54
C ASP A 51 -18.68 11.56 16.23
N ARG A 52 -19.32 11.39 15.08
CA ARG A 52 -19.99 10.14 14.68
C ARG A 52 -19.29 9.40 13.55
N ILE A 53 -18.29 10.03 12.94
CA ILE A 53 -17.51 9.45 11.85
C ILE A 53 -16.08 9.35 12.35
N LEU A 54 -15.63 8.11 12.55
CA LEU A 54 -14.29 7.83 13.02
C LEU A 54 -13.44 7.41 11.83
N PHE A 55 -12.31 8.06 11.66
CA PHE A 55 -11.27 7.67 10.72
C PHE A 55 -10.15 6.99 11.47
N GLU A 56 -9.56 6.03 10.82
CA GLU A 56 -8.32 5.44 11.30
C GLU A 56 -7.20 6.50 11.20
N GLU A 57 -6.52 6.80 12.31
CA GLU A 57 -5.46 7.80 12.33
C GLU A 57 -4.30 7.34 11.42
N ILE A 58 -3.85 8.24 10.54
CA ILE A 58 -2.61 8.04 9.78
C ILE A 58 -1.48 8.54 10.68
N PRO A 59 -0.46 7.70 10.97
CA PRO A 59 0.66 8.10 11.80
C PRO A 59 1.45 9.29 11.22
N GLU A 60 2.40 9.75 12.00
CA GLU A 60 3.35 10.82 11.70
C GLU A 60 3.97 10.72 10.28
N GLY A 61 4.54 11.82 9.80
CA GLY A 61 5.18 11.90 8.48
C GLY A 61 4.32 12.53 7.39
N THR A 62 3.07 12.90 7.71
CA THR A 62 2.19 13.60 6.74
C THR A 62 2.67 15.02 6.42
N GLU A 63 3.47 15.63 7.29
CA GLU A 63 4.12 16.92 7.08
C GLU A 63 5.10 16.91 5.91
N TYR A 64 5.67 15.75 5.56
CA TYR A 64 6.59 15.59 4.42
C TYR A 64 5.90 15.32 3.09
N LEU A 65 4.59 15.04 3.07
CA LEU A 65 3.86 14.68 1.85
C LEU A 65 4.00 15.73 0.76
N GLN A 66 3.81 17.01 1.10
CA GLN A 66 3.90 18.09 0.12
C GLN A 66 5.32 18.21 -0.45
N THR A 67 6.34 18.11 0.39
CA THR A 67 7.75 18.16 -0.04
C THR A 67 8.08 17.02 -1.02
N VAL A 68 7.59 15.80 -0.75
CA VAL A 68 7.78 14.65 -1.65
C VAL A 68 7.06 14.88 -2.98
N ILE A 69 5.82 15.35 -2.96
CA ILE A 69 5.05 15.65 -4.17
C ILE A 69 5.75 16.73 -5.02
N ASP A 70 6.21 17.81 -4.39
CA ASP A 70 6.96 18.88 -5.06
C ASP A 70 8.28 18.36 -5.69
N ALA A 71 8.99 17.50 -4.97
CA ALA A 71 10.20 16.86 -5.45
C ALA A 71 9.93 15.99 -6.69
N MET A 72 8.89 15.16 -6.66
CA MET A 72 8.47 14.32 -7.79
C MET A 72 8.08 15.16 -9.01
N GLN A 73 7.26 16.21 -8.81
CA GLN A 73 6.81 17.11 -9.90
C GLN A 73 7.97 17.85 -10.55
N ARG A 74 8.90 18.36 -9.74
CA ARG A 74 10.07 19.11 -10.20
C ARG A 74 11.23 18.23 -10.61
N LYS A 75 11.13 16.91 -10.40
CA LYS A 75 12.22 15.94 -10.61
C LYS A 75 13.49 16.33 -9.84
N LYS A 76 13.32 16.71 -8.59
CA LYS A 76 14.38 17.12 -7.68
C LYS A 76 14.65 16.03 -6.64
N GLU A 77 15.91 15.92 -6.23
CA GLU A 77 16.31 14.99 -5.18
C GLU A 77 15.92 15.52 -3.79
N LEU A 78 15.73 14.58 -2.89
CA LEU A 78 15.47 14.84 -1.49
C LEU A 78 16.71 14.43 -0.68
N LYS A 79 17.19 15.33 0.18
CA LYS A 79 18.14 14.98 1.24
C LYS A 79 17.34 14.64 2.48
N ILE A 80 17.54 13.44 3.01
CA ILE A 80 16.74 12.88 4.09
C ILE A 80 17.63 12.46 5.25
N ASP A 81 17.34 12.97 6.45
CA ASP A 81 17.84 12.43 7.70
C ASP A 81 16.85 11.40 8.24
N TYR A 82 17.27 10.16 8.35
CA TYR A 82 16.40 9.02 8.59
C TYR A 82 16.88 8.14 9.73
N LYS A 83 15.95 7.73 10.60
CA LYS A 83 16.23 6.82 11.72
C LYS A 83 15.32 5.60 11.69
N PRO A 84 15.75 4.46 11.14
CA PRO A 84 14.99 3.22 11.18
C PRO A 84 14.84 2.70 12.61
N PHE A 85 13.79 1.90 12.89
CA PHE A 85 13.55 1.38 14.24
C PHE A 85 14.65 0.46 14.78
N ASN A 86 15.36 -0.23 13.91
CA ASN A 86 16.39 -1.21 14.26
C ASN A 86 17.76 -0.89 13.63
N GLY A 87 18.03 0.39 13.36
CA GLY A 87 19.27 0.81 12.71
C GLY A 87 19.81 2.13 13.25
N HIS A 88 20.92 2.54 12.65
CA HIS A 88 21.56 3.84 12.94
C HIS A 88 20.92 4.93 12.09
N GLN A 89 20.88 6.14 12.66
CA GLN A 89 20.51 7.35 11.92
C GLN A 89 21.50 7.56 10.77
N SER A 90 21.00 7.94 9.62
CA SER A 90 21.80 8.19 8.42
C SER A 90 21.17 9.27 7.56
N ILE A 91 22.04 10.02 6.88
CA ILE A 91 21.65 11.03 5.89
C ILE A 91 21.94 10.46 4.51
N PHE A 92 20.97 10.59 3.61
CA PHE A 92 21.11 10.09 2.23
C PHE A 92 20.30 10.95 1.24
N HIS A 93 20.56 10.74 -0.05
CA HIS A 93 19.88 11.40 -1.15
C HIS A 93 18.96 10.43 -1.87
N LEU A 94 17.69 10.81 -1.98
CA LEU A 94 16.65 10.02 -2.61
C LEU A 94 16.11 10.72 -3.86
N GLN A 95 16.05 10.00 -4.98
CA GLN A 95 15.29 10.38 -6.16
C GLN A 95 13.88 9.80 -6.01
N PRO A 96 12.86 10.59 -5.66
CA PRO A 96 11.53 10.07 -5.38
C PRO A 96 10.80 9.70 -6.67
N TYR A 97 10.40 8.44 -6.82
CA TYR A 97 9.73 7.90 -8.01
C TYR A 97 8.23 7.78 -7.83
N ALA A 98 7.78 7.27 -6.68
CA ALA A 98 6.37 7.08 -6.37
C ALA A 98 6.10 7.13 -4.87
N MET A 99 4.83 7.16 -4.49
CA MET A 99 4.37 7.06 -3.10
C MET A 99 3.39 5.90 -2.94
N LYS A 100 3.44 5.24 -1.79
CA LYS A 100 2.53 4.14 -1.45
C LYS A 100 2.03 4.26 -0.01
N VAL A 101 0.73 4.02 0.20
CA VAL A 101 0.17 3.81 1.54
C VAL A 101 0.10 2.32 1.82
N TYR A 102 0.60 1.92 2.99
CA TYR A 102 0.48 0.54 3.46
C TYR A 102 0.40 0.51 4.99
N HIS A 103 -0.59 -0.19 5.54
CA HIS A 103 -0.86 -0.24 6.99
C HIS A 103 -0.83 1.16 7.63
N GLN A 104 -1.62 2.08 7.04
CA GLN A 104 -1.78 3.47 7.49
C GLN A 104 -0.49 4.32 7.48
N ARG A 105 0.59 3.85 6.86
CA ARG A 105 1.85 4.59 6.74
C ARG A 105 2.09 5.00 5.30
N TRP A 106 2.62 6.19 5.15
CA TRP A 106 3.13 6.67 3.87
C TRP A 106 4.57 6.22 3.67
N TYR A 107 4.83 5.76 2.47
CA TYR A 107 6.16 5.40 1.99
C TYR A 107 6.44 6.16 0.70
N VAL A 108 7.66 6.69 0.58
CA VAL A 108 8.21 7.13 -0.68
C VAL A 108 9.13 6.03 -1.21
N VAL A 109 8.92 5.63 -2.46
CA VAL A 109 9.79 4.72 -3.18
C VAL A 109 10.64 5.51 -4.14
N GLY A 110 11.93 5.24 -4.18
CA GLY A 110 12.85 5.95 -5.04
C GLY A 110 14.25 5.36 -5.03
N TYR A 111 15.10 5.88 -5.90
CA TYR A 111 16.49 5.45 -6.01
C TYR A 111 17.32 6.13 -4.92
N LEU A 112 18.00 5.32 -4.13
CA LEU A 112 18.91 5.75 -3.08
C LEU A 112 20.33 5.74 -3.61
N LYS A 113 20.95 6.90 -3.73
CA LYS A 113 22.30 7.05 -4.34
C LYS A 113 23.35 6.26 -3.56
N GLU A 114 23.34 6.36 -2.24
CA GLU A 114 24.33 5.77 -1.36
C GLU A 114 24.28 4.23 -1.31
N GLN A 115 23.18 3.64 -1.76
CA GLN A 115 22.98 2.19 -1.79
C GLN A 115 22.77 1.64 -3.20
N GLU A 116 22.86 2.50 -4.22
CA GLU A 116 22.72 2.14 -5.65
C GLU A 116 21.51 1.25 -5.92
N GLY A 117 20.32 1.65 -5.42
CA GLY A 117 19.11 0.85 -5.61
C GLY A 117 17.82 1.52 -5.16
N ILE A 118 16.71 0.98 -5.64
CA ILE A 118 15.38 1.46 -5.25
C ILE A 118 15.07 0.98 -3.83
N ARG A 119 14.56 1.89 -2.99
CA ARG A 119 14.19 1.63 -1.60
C ARG A 119 12.85 2.26 -1.27
N ASN A 120 12.20 1.67 -0.26
CA ASN A 120 10.98 2.21 0.36
C ASN A 120 11.34 2.89 1.67
N ILE A 121 11.08 4.18 1.76
CA ILE A 121 11.38 5.02 2.93
C ILE A 121 10.06 5.41 3.58
N ALA A 122 9.87 5.00 4.83
CA ALA A 122 8.68 5.34 5.61
C ALA A 122 8.77 6.78 6.09
N LEU A 123 7.75 7.60 5.83
CA LEU A 123 7.77 9.01 6.15
C LEU A 123 7.77 9.28 7.67
N ASP A 124 7.13 8.42 8.44
CA ASP A 124 7.07 8.47 9.91
C ASP A 124 8.42 8.25 10.62
N ARG A 125 9.48 7.96 9.87
CA ARG A 125 10.84 7.75 10.40
C ARG A 125 11.83 8.78 9.92
N ILE A 126 11.35 9.78 9.21
CA ILE A 126 12.15 10.91 8.74
C ILE A 126 12.25 11.92 9.89
N LEU A 127 13.49 12.32 10.21
CA LEU A 127 13.76 13.34 11.19
C LEU A 127 13.79 14.72 10.54
N GLU A 128 14.36 14.79 9.33
CA GLU A 128 14.45 16.01 8.54
C GLU A 128 14.45 15.67 7.04
N MET A 129 13.83 16.51 6.24
CA MET A 129 13.77 16.38 4.79
C MET A 129 13.94 17.74 4.13
N GLU A 130 14.84 17.82 3.18
CA GLU A 130 15.12 19.02 2.39
C GLU A 130 15.00 18.73 0.90
N LEU A 131 14.37 19.64 0.16
CA LEU A 131 14.41 19.63 -1.31
C LEU A 131 15.76 20.18 -1.75
N THR A 132 16.49 19.43 -2.61
CA THR A 132 17.78 19.87 -3.13
C THR A 132 17.66 20.59 -4.48
N ASP A 133 18.74 21.21 -4.91
CA ASP A 133 18.82 21.79 -6.28
C ASP A 133 19.19 20.74 -7.34
N ASP A 134 19.61 19.56 -6.92
CA ASP A 134 19.96 18.45 -7.82
C ASP A 134 18.72 17.89 -8.50
N SER A 135 18.85 17.62 -9.79
CA SER A 135 17.74 17.03 -10.58
C SER A 135 18.05 15.60 -10.95
N PHE A 136 17.02 14.80 -11.11
CA PHE A 136 17.13 13.42 -11.59
C PHE A 136 16.25 13.18 -12.82
N ILE A 137 16.51 12.08 -13.51
CA ILE A 137 15.68 11.60 -14.62
C ILE A 137 14.96 10.35 -14.12
N LEU A 138 13.62 10.39 -14.09
CA LEU A 138 12.83 9.19 -13.81
C LEU A 138 13.06 8.17 -14.94
N PRO A 139 13.50 6.94 -14.63
CA PRO A 139 13.67 5.91 -15.65
C PRO A 139 12.36 5.67 -16.41
N ASN A 140 12.44 5.59 -17.74
CA ASN A 140 11.25 5.40 -18.59
C ASN A 140 10.58 4.04 -18.40
N ASP A 141 11.31 3.08 -17.87
CA ASP A 141 10.89 1.71 -17.58
C ASP A 141 10.40 1.53 -16.14
N PHE A 142 10.44 2.57 -15.30
CA PHE A 142 9.89 2.47 -13.96
C PHE A 142 8.38 2.64 -13.99
N ASP A 143 7.68 1.58 -13.59
CA ASP A 143 6.25 1.57 -13.32
C ASP A 143 6.00 1.14 -11.86
N ALA A 144 5.27 1.95 -11.09
CA ALA A 144 5.03 1.69 -9.68
C ALA A 144 4.08 0.49 -9.44
N GLU A 145 3.13 0.25 -10.34
CA GLU A 145 2.24 -0.91 -10.25
C GLU A 145 3.01 -2.20 -10.55
N GLU A 146 3.86 -2.20 -11.58
CA GLU A 146 4.72 -3.33 -11.93
C GLU A 146 5.74 -3.59 -10.82
N TYR A 147 6.34 -2.55 -10.25
CA TYR A 147 7.30 -2.68 -9.14
C TYR A 147 6.73 -3.45 -7.94
N TYR A 148 5.44 -3.29 -7.67
CA TYR A 148 4.75 -3.99 -6.57
C TYR A 148 3.88 -5.18 -7.04
N ALA A 149 3.88 -5.52 -8.32
CA ALA A 149 2.94 -6.45 -8.93
C ALA A 149 2.89 -7.84 -8.28
N HIS A 150 3.95 -8.25 -7.63
CA HIS A 150 4.05 -9.57 -6.99
C HIS A 150 4.33 -9.49 -5.49
N THR A 151 4.01 -8.35 -4.87
CA THR A 151 4.37 -8.10 -3.48
C THR A 151 3.15 -7.73 -2.65
N VAL A 152 2.93 -8.45 -1.58
CA VAL A 152 2.03 -8.03 -0.52
C VAL A 152 2.80 -7.08 0.39
N GLY A 153 2.40 -5.80 0.42
CA GLY A 153 3.07 -4.79 1.24
C GLY A 153 4.06 -3.90 0.49
N ILE A 154 5.17 -3.60 1.12
CA ILE A 154 6.18 -2.65 0.64
C ILE A 154 7.56 -3.26 0.38
N PHE A 155 7.80 -4.48 0.87
CA PHE A 155 9.10 -5.14 0.70
C PHE A 155 9.22 -5.70 -0.71
N VAL A 156 10.07 -5.10 -1.52
CA VAL A 156 10.45 -5.58 -2.85
C VAL A 156 11.92 -6.00 -2.81
N ASN A 157 12.21 -7.13 -3.42
CA ASN A 157 13.57 -7.64 -3.55
C ASN A 157 13.72 -8.33 -4.92
N ASP A 158 14.56 -7.76 -5.77
CA ASP A 158 14.80 -8.22 -7.15
C ASP A 158 15.33 -9.66 -7.24
N LYS A 159 15.86 -10.20 -6.14
CA LYS A 159 16.32 -11.59 -6.06
C LYS A 159 15.19 -12.58 -5.84
N LEU A 160 14.02 -12.12 -5.39
CA LEU A 160 12.85 -12.96 -5.20
C LEU A 160 12.08 -13.06 -6.49
N LYS A 161 11.74 -14.29 -6.90
CA LYS A 161 10.89 -14.53 -8.05
C LYS A 161 9.46 -14.82 -7.58
N PRO A 162 8.46 -14.31 -8.29
CA PRO A 162 7.08 -14.69 -8.03
C PRO A 162 6.88 -16.19 -8.20
N GLN A 163 6.11 -16.78 -7.34
CA GLN A 163 5.73 -18.19 -7.41
C GLN A 163 4.28 -18.39 -7.02
N LYS A 164 3.75 -19.53 -7.39
CA LYS A 164 2.39 -19.92 -7.02
C LYS A 164 2.29 -20.10 -5.51
N VAL A 165 1.35 -19.39 -4.89
CA VAL A 165 0.97 -19.56 -3.49
C VAL A 165 -0.48 -19.99 -3.46
N VAL A 166 -0.79 -21.08 -2.78
CA VAL A 166 -2.16 -21.58 -2.58
C VAL A 166 -2.49 -21.54 -1.10
N VAL A 167 -3.59 -20.86 -0.79
CA VAL A 167 -4.11 -20.72 0.57
C VAL A 167 -5.52 -21.28 0.63
N ARG A 168 -5.74 -22.25 1.50
CA ARG A 168 -7.05 -22.76 1.86
C ARG A 168 -7.67 -21.88 2.92
N VAL A 169 -8.90 -21.46 2.72
CA VAL A 169 -9.66 -20.59 3.63
C VAL A 169 -10.89 -21.33 4.10
N PHE A 170 -11.19 -21.30 5.41
CA PHE A 170 -12.25 -22.10 6.01
C PHE A 170 -13.49 -21.29 6.37
N GLY A 171 -14.66 -21.93 6.25
CA GLY A 171 -15.95 -21.44 6.73
C GLY A 171 -16.33 -20.06 6.18
N VAL A 172 -16.86 -19.21 7.05
CA VAL A 172 -17.32 -17.86 6.70
C VAL A 172 -16.19 -16.96 6.17
N HIS A 173 -14.92 -17.27 6.48
CA HIS A 173 -13.77 -16.48 6.05
C HIS A 173 -13.53 -16.55 4.53
N VAL A 174 -14.15 -17.51 3.85
CA VAL A 174 -14.17 -17.57 2.38
C VAL A 174 -14.82 -16.30 1.80
N GLU A 175 -15.95 -15.87 2.37
CA GLU A 175 -16.64 -14.66 1.91
C GLU A 175 -15.83 -13.38 2.21
N TYR A 176 -15.16 -13.32 3.34
CA TYR A 176 -14.24 -12.20 3.64
C TYR A 176 -13.09 -12.16 2.63
N MET A 177 -12.49 -13.29 2.27
CA MET A 177 -11.43 -13.36 1.27
C MET A 177 -11.89 -12.97 -0.14
N ARG A 178 -13.14 -13.28 -0.49
CA ARG A 178 -13.77 -12.86 -1.74
C ARG A 178 -14.02 -11.35 -1.78
N SER A 179 -14.53 -10.79 -0.69
CA SER A 179 -14.88 -9.36 -0.60
C SER A 179 -13.66 -8.45 -0.48
N LEU A 180 -12.59 -8.91 0.17
CA LEU A 180 -11.34 -8.18 0.35
C LEU A 180 -10.16 -9.10 0.02
N PRO A 181 -9.78 -9.20 -1.26
CA PRO A 181 -8.67 -10.03 -1.70
C PRO A 181 -7.35 -9.65 -1.02
N LEU A 182 -6.55 -10.65 -0.64
CA LEU A 182 -5.21 -10.45 -0.11
C LEU A 182 -4.29 -9.72 -1.11
N HIS A 183 -4.50 -10.01 -2.39
CA HIS A 183 -3.74 -9.43 -3.49
C HIS A 183 -4.56 -9.47 -4.78
N PHE A 184 -4.31 -8.55 -5.72
CA PHE A 184 -5.07 -8.48 -6.97
C PHE A 184 -4.91 -9.72 -7.87
N SER A 185 -3.82 -10.50 -7.72
CA SER A 185 -3.63 -11.76 -8.44
C SER A 185 -4.46 -12.92 -7.87
N GLN A 186 -5.33 -12.67 -6.89
CA GLN A 186 -6.17 -13.70 -6.29
C GLN A 186 -7.08 -14.36 -7.31
N GLN A 187 -6.99 -15.68 -7.39
CA GLN A 187 -7.91 -16.51 -8.16
C GLN A 187 -8.46 -17.63 -7.27
N GLU A 188 -9.76 -17.73 -7.20
CA GLU A 188 -10.40 -18.81 -6.47
C GLU A 188 -10.38 -20.09 -7.27
N ILE A 189 -9.81 -21.14 -6.71
CA ILE A 189 -9.86 -22.49 -7.26
C ILE A 189 -11.20 -23.10 -6.86
N LYS A 190 -12.11 -23.29 -7.82
CA LYS A 190 -13.43 -23.88 -7.55
C LYS A 190 -13.27 -25.28 -6.94
N THR A 191 -13.78 -25.45 -5.73
CA THR A 191 -13.85 -26.74 -5.05
C THR A 191 -15.30 -27.14 -4.88
N GLU A 192 -15.60 -28.44 -4.86
CA GLU A 192 -16.93 -28.96 -4.54
C GLU A 192 -17.23 -28.92 -3.02
N HIS A 193 -16.24 -28.58 -2.22
CA HIS A 193 -16.35 -28.55 -0.76
C HIS A 193 -17.09 -27.28 -0.29
N LYS A 194 -18.04 -27.49 0.64
CA LYS A 194 -18.82 -26.39 1.23
C LYS A 194 -18.15 -25.73 2.42
N GLU A 195 -17.13 -26.39 3.00
CA GLU A 195 -16.49 -25.95 4.25
C GLU A 195 -15.26 -25.08 4.03
N TYR A 196 -14.67 -25.11 2.82
CA TYR A 196 -13.50 -24.31 2.48
C TYR A 196 -13.44 -23.98 0.99
N SER A 197 -12.60 -23.00 0.66
CA SER A 197 -12.18 -22.72 -0.73
C SER A 197 -10.68 -22.45 -0.78
N ASP A 198 -10.06 -22.81 -1.89
CA ASP A 198 -8.65 -22.60 -2.16
C ASP A 198 -8.47 -21.36 -3.04
N PHE A 199 -7.52 -20.49 -2.67
CA PHE A 199 -7.18 -19.29 -3.41
C PHE A 199 -5.73 -19.35 -3.86
N GLU A 200 -5.52 -19.11 -5.13
CA GLU A 200 -4.20 -19.09 -5.78
C GLU A 200 -3.74 -17.64 -5.99
N TYR A 201 -2.44 -17.43 -5.82
CA TYR A 201 -1.76 -16.16 -6.01
C TYR A 201 -0.44 -16.34 -6.74
N GLN A 202 0.03 -15.29 -7.42
CA GLN A 202 1.38 -15.19 -7.97
C GLN A 202 2.17 -14.15 -7.16
N LEU A 203 2.93 -14.59 -6.16
CA LEU A 203 3.56 -13.73 -5.15
C LEU A 203 5.02 -14.08 -4.88
N CYS A 204 5.80 -13.05 -4.56
CA CYS A 204 7.09 -13.20 -3.91
C CYS A 204 6.88 -13.55 -2.43
N LEU A 205 7.68 -14.48 -1.90
CA LEU A 205 7.61 -14.86 -0.49
C LEU A 205 8.32 -13.82 0.38
N THR A 206 7.59 -12.79 0.76
CA THR A 206 8.10 -11.68 1.56
C THR A 206 7.76 -11.85 3.05
N PRO A 207 8.47 -11.14 3.95
CA PRO A 207 8.13 -11.12 5.38
C PRO A 207 6.70 -10.60 5.64
N GLU A 208 6.22 -9.64 4.84
CA GLU A 208 4.86 -9.10 4.98
C GLU A 208 3.80 -10.13 4.59
N LEU A 209 4.01 -10.87 3.49
CA LEU A 209 3.12 -11.98 3.13
C LEU A 209 3.02 -12.98 4.27
N THR A 210 4.17 -13.40 4.81
CA THR A 210 4.23 -14.34 5.94
C THR A 210 3.49 -13.78 7.16
N SER A 211 3.66 -12.50 7.47
CA SER A 211 3.01 -11.85 8.60
C SER A 211 1.49 -11.76 8.42
N GLN A 212 1.02 -11.44 7.21
CA GLN A 212 -0.41 -11.40 6.91
C GLN A 212 -1.07 -12.78 7.00
N LEU A 213 -0.40 -13.82 6.48
CA LEU A 213 -0.90 -15.18 6.60
C LEU A 213 -0.96 -15.65 8.07
N LEU A 214 0.06 -15.31 8.87
CA LEU A 214 0.05 -15.61 10.31
C LEU A 214 -1.06 -14.89 11.08
N ALA A 215 -1.39 -13.65 10.69
CA ALA A 215 -2.46 -12.88 11.30
C ALA A 215 -3.85 -13.49 11.08
N MET A 216 -4.01 -14.33 10.05
CA MET A 216 -5.26 -15.04 9.79
C MET A 216 -5.45 -16.28 10.72
N GLY A 217 -4.36 -16.77 11.31
CA GLY A 217 -4.39 -17.86 12.30
C GLY A 217 -5.03 -19.14 11.77
N GLU A 218 -5.97 -19.68 12.55
CA GLU A 218 -6.71 -20.93 12.27
C GLU A 218 -7.70 -20.83 11.10
N LYS A 219 -7.92 -19.64 10.58
CA LYS A 219 -8.88 -19.39 9.49
C LYS A 219 -8.38 -19.88 8.14
N ILE A 220 -7.07 -20.12 8.04
CA ILE A 220 -6.42 -20.50 6.78
C ILE A 220 -5.40 -21.64 6.97
N GLU A 221 -5.06 -22.26 5.85
CA GLU A 221 -3.95 -23.19 5.73
C GLU A 221 -3.16 -22.90 4.45
N VAL A 222 -1.84 -22.74 4.56
CA VAL A 222 -0.98 -22.62 3.37
C VAL A 222 -0.79 -24.02 2.76
N MET A 223 -1.24 -24.21 1.52
CA MET A 223 -1.13 -25.45 0.79
C MET A 223 0.15 -25.52 -0.04
N GLU A 224 0.48 -24.42 -0.73
CA GLU A 224 1.67 -24.27 -1.57
C GLU A 224 2.28 -22.87 -1.39
N PRO A 225 3.61 -22.72 -1.55
CA PRO A 225 4.60 -23.80 -1.66
C PRO A 225 4.92 -24.41 -0.29
N ILE A 226 5.47 -25.61 -0.31
CA ILE A 226 5.77 -26.37 0.93
C ILE A 226 6.74 -25.60 1.87
N GLY A 227 7.66 -24.83 1.32
CA GLY A 227 8.59 -24.01 2.10
C GLY A 227 7.89 -22.92 2.91
N LEU A 228 6.89 -22.24 2.34
CA LEU A 228 6.09 -21.25 3.04
C LEU A 228 5.21 -21.91 4.12
N ARG A 229 4.59 -23.05 3.79
CA ARG A 229 3.82 -23.86 4.74
C ARG A 229 4.63 -24.22 5.98
N GLU A 230 5.84 -24.72 5.79
CA GLU A 230 6.74 -25.09 6.90
C GLU A 230 7.19 -23.87 7.70
N GLU A 231 7.44 -22.73 7.06
CA GLU A 231 7.79 -21.49 7.76
C GLU A 231 6.63 -21.00 8.63
N ILE A 232 5.40 -20.99 8.10
CA ILE A 232 4.18 -20.64 8.87
C ILE A 232 4.02 -21.58 10.06
N ARG A 233 4.12 -22.90 9.83
CA ARG A 233 4.03 -23.92 10.88
C ARG A 233 5.05 -23.67 11.99
N LYS A 234 6.31 -23.44 11.65
CA LYS A 234 7.39 -23.15 12.59
C LYS A 234 7.10 -21.92 13.44
N ARG A 235 6.61 -20.83 12.83
CA ARG A 235 6.27 -19.60 13.56
C ARG A 235 5.07 -19.78 14.49
N LEU A 236 4.05 -20.51 14.07
CA LEU A 236 2.91 -20.86 14.93
C LEU A 236 3.36 -21.70 16.14
N PHE A 237 4.25 -22.68 15.94
CA PHE A 237 4.84 -23.45 17.03
C PHE A 237 5.63 -22.56 18.00
N ALA A 238 6.43 -21.64 17.49
CA ALA A 238 7.17 -20.69 18.32
C ALA A 238 6.23 -19.77 19.12
N ALA A 239 5.11 -19.35 18.51
CA ALA A 239 4.08 -18.57 19.20
C ALA A 239 3.44 -19.38 20.34
N ILE A 240 2.97 -20.61 20.10
CA ILE A 240 2.36 -21.48 21.11
C ILE A 240 3.30 -21.69 22.31
N ASN A 241 4.60 -21.85 22.06
CA ASN A 241 5.57 -22.05 23.13
C ASN A 241 5.76 -20.83 24.06
N ARG A 242 5.31 -19.63 23.66
CA ARG A 242 5.30 -18.44 24.52
C ARG A 242 4.10 -18.39 25.49
N TYR A 243 3.08 -19.22 25.26
CA TYR A 243 1.87 -19.29 26.11
C TYR A 243 1.94 -20.47 27.10
N LYS A 244 3.05 -21.20 27.15
CA LYS A 244 3.35 -22.20 28.16
C LYS A 244 4.13 -21.54 29.28
#